data_b4689ee74e1d5a599d9a6f4b0fd5d154
#
_entry.id   b4689ee74e1d5a599d9a6f4b0fd5d154
#
_cell.length_a   1.000
_cell.length_b   1.000
_cell.length_c   1.000
_cell.angle_alpha   90.00
_cell.angle_beta   90.00
_cell.angle_gamma   90.00
#
_symmetry.space_group_name_H-M   'P 1'
#
loop_
_entity.id
_entity.type
_entity.pdbx_description
1 polymer ?
#
loop_
_entity_poly.entity_id
_entity_poly.type
_entity_poly.pdbx_seq_one_letter_code
_entity_poly.pdbx_strand_id
1 'polypeptide(L)'
;MNKPLEVGALSERESARESWQRDYAASAAGDKPVRNRSGIEVKPLYTPQDWGGDYADALGYPGQPPYTRGIYASMHRGRTWSQRQLIGLGTPADYNARLREMIAQGTSAVSLIPCNSVFRGYDMDEVHAELLGTCGVVANTAEHMDQCLAGVDLARTSCAMNDPSPFTLLAFMLATAKRRGADWRALSGTSNQSDYLSHYVANHMFFRIALPGARRILGDHIEFCSRELPKWNPLSVVGQHMQQAGATPAEAMAFTLASAIQYAEDCRTRGMVPDAYLPRFTFFFDISLSLFEEIAKFRAGRRIWARITRERFGARDPRSWRFKFHGQTSGADLTRQQPLNNIARVTVQAIAGILGGLQSLHTDAYDEALSCPTEFGARIAVNTQNILREEAHLTDVIDPLGGSYYVESLTDAMERRILAVMAEVEAAGGMYAAV
;
A
#
# COMPACT_ATOMS: atom_id res chain seq x y z
N MET A 1 21.97 -15.91 -37.87
CA MET A 1 22.20 -17.36 -38.00
C MET A 1 22.40 -17.93 -36.60
N ASN A 2 21.34 -18.52 -36.03
CA ASN A 2 21.43 -19.21 -34.75
C ASN A 2 22.07 -20.58 -35.01
N LYS A 3 23.28 -20.80 -34.50
CA LYS A 3 23.85 -22.14 -34.46
C LYS A 3 22.96 -23.03 -33.57
N PRO A 4 22.59 -24.24 -34.03
CA PRO A 4 21.95 -25.22 -33.16
C PRO A 4 22.87 -25.50 -31.95
N LEU A 5 22.35 -25.47 -30.76
CA LEU A 5 23.07 -25.91 -29.57
C LEU A 5 23.26 -27.42 -29.67
N GLU A 6 24.50 -27.86 -29.84
CA GLU A 6 24.87 -29.28 -29.90
C GLU A 6 24.51 -29.98 -28.59
N VAL A 7 24.12 -31.26 -28.68
CA VAL A 7 23.72 -32.11 -27.54
C VAL A 7 24.81 -32.16 -26.44
N GLY A 8 26.09 -31.98 -26.80
CA GLY A 8 27.21 -31.87 -25.87
C GLY A 8 27.13 -30.67 -24.90
N ALA A 9 26.50 -29.57 -25.32
CA ALA A 9 26.34 -28.38 -24.46
C ALA A 9 25.36 -28.57 -23.31
N LEU A 10 24.43 -29.52 -23.40
CA LEU A 10 23.50 -29.87 -22.31
C LEU A 10 24.19 -30.72 -21.24
N SER A 11 25.03 -31.68 -21.64
CA SER A 11 25.78 -32.53 -20.71
C SER A 11 26.83 -31.75 -19.92
N GLU A 12 27.51 -30.78 -20.57
CA GLU A 12 28.47 -29.88 -19.92
C GLU A 12 27.77 -28.93 -18.90
N ARG A 13 26.54 -28.50 -19.20
CA ARG A 13 25.75 -27.64 -18.26
C ARG A 13 25.24 -28.43 -17.07
N GLU A 14 24.81 -29.66 -17.24
CA GLU A 14 24.45 -30.56 -16.15
C GLU A 14 25.66 -30.86 -15.26
N SER A 15 26.79 -31.18 -15.85
CA SER A 15 28.06 -31.36 -15.09
C SER A 15 28.48 -30.13 -14.32
N ALA A 16 28.32 -28.93 -14.87
CA ALA A 16 28.64 -27.68 -14.18
C ALA A 16 27.73 -27.44 -12.98
N ARG A 17 26.43 -27.76 -13.10
CA ARG A 17 25.47 -27.65 -11.98
C ARG A 17 25.78 -28.62 -10.85
N GLU A 18 26.05 -29.87 -11.20
CA GLU A 18 26.41 -30.89 -10.20
C GLU A 18 27.73 -30.55 -9.50
N SER A 19 28.72 -30.03 -10.23
CA SER A 19 29.95 -29.54 -9.66
C SER A 19 29.70 -28.41 -8.67
N TRP A 20 28.90 -27.39 -9.06
CA TRP A 20 28.52 -26.31 -8.16
C TRP A 20 27.79 -26.81 -6.91
N GLN A 21 26.85 -27.73 -7.05
CA GLN A 21 26.12 -28.29 -5.90
C GLN A 21 27.04 -29.00 -4.91
N ARG A 22 28.03 -29.76 -5.40
CA ARG A 22 29.04 -30.38 -4.54
C ARG A 22 29.90 -29.35 -3.82
N ASP A 23 30.37 -28.35 -4.55
CA ASP A 23 31.22 -27.28 -3.98
C ASP A 23 30.45 -26.45 -2.97
N TYR A 24 29.18 -26.13 -3.24
CA TYR A 24 28.27 -25.47 -2.31
C TYR A 24 28.08 -26.30 -1.05
N ALA A 25 27.72 -27.55 -1.17
CA ALA A 25 27.52 -28.45 -0.03
C ALA A 25 28.77 -28.58 0.83
N ALA A 26 29.95 -28.61 0.21
CA ALA A 26 31.22 -28.66 0.92
C ALA A 26 31.57 -27.34 1.63
N SER A 27 31.26 -26.19 1.02
CA SER A 27 31.55 -24.86 1.58
C SER A 27 30.53 -24.39 2.60
N ALA A 28 29.28 -24.85 2.48
CA ALA A 28 28.14 -24.49 3.34
C ALA A 28 27.78 -25.62 4.31
N ALA A 29 28.77 -26.36 4.83
CA ALA A 29 28.56 -27.43 5.79
C ALA A 29 27.80 -26.91 7.02
N GLY A 30 26.58 -27.42 7.25
CA GLY A 30 25.68 -26.95 8.30
C GLY A 30 24.73 -25.81 7.90
N ASP A 31 24.63 -25.50 6.61
CA ASP A 31 23.64 -24.56 6.10
C ASP A 31 22.20 -24.99 6.52
N LYS A 32 21.46 -24.01 7.02
CA LYS A 32 20.08 -24.20 7.44
C LYS A 32 19.13 -23.68 6.38
N PRO A 33 17.96 -24.35 6.19
CA PRO A 33 16.95 -23.83 5.28
C PRO A 33 16.59 -22.38 5.62
N VAL A 34 16.74 -21.48 4.64
CA VAL A 34 16.34 -20.08 4.77
C VAL A 34 14.85 -19.96 4.44
N ARG A 35 14.11 -19.30 5.31
CA ARG A 35 12.70 -18.98 5.07
C ARG A 35 12.48 -17.49 5.23
N ASN A 36 11.68 -16.92 4.35
CA ASN A 36 11.23 -15.55 4.49
C ASN A 36 10.15 -15.41 5.59
N ARG A 37 9.65 -14.19 5.83
CA ARG A 37 8.63 -13.91 6.86
C ARG A 37 7.31 -14.67 6.65
N SER A 38 6.96 -14.95 5.39
CA SER A 38 5.77 -15.73 5.02
C SER A 38 6.00 -17.25 5.05
N GLY A 39 7.15 -17.70 5.56
CA GLY A 39 7.51 -19.11 5.67
C GLY A 39 7.92 -19.78 4.37
N ILE A 40 8.01 -19.05 3.26
CA ILE A 40 8.42 -19.57 1.95
C ILE A 40 9.92 -19.85 1.99
N GLU A 41 10.29 -21.07 1.60
CA GLU A 41 11.69 -21.46 1.52
C GLU A 41 12.41 -20.77 0.36
N VAL A 42 13.60 -20.22 0.66
CA VAL A 42 14.45 -19.52 -0.30
C VAL A 42 15.67 -20.39 -0.56
N LYS A 43 15.85 -20.78 -1.82
CA LYS A 43 17.01 -21.56 -2.26
C LYS A 43 18.27 -20.70 -2.34
N PRO A 44 19.45 -21.29 -2.21
CA PRO A 44 20.72 -20.54 -2.33
C PRO A 44 20.98 -20.04 -3.75
N LEU A 45 20.40 -20.69 -4.76
CA LEU A 45 20.53 -20.32 -6.16
C LEU A 45 19.23 -20.60 -6.91
N TYR A 46 18.86 -19.70 -7.83
CA TYR A 46 17.76 -19.87 -8.77
C TYR A 46 18.28 -19.87 -10.21
N THR A 47 17.74 -20.75 -11.02
CA THR A 47 18.13 -21.00 -12.40
C THR A 47 16.89 -21.00 -13.31
N PRO A 48 17.02 -21.06 -14.65
CA PRO A 48 15.86 -21.20 -15.54
C PRO A 48 14.92 -22.36 -15.19
N GLN A 49 15.42 -23.39 -14.51
CA GLN A 49 14.62 -24.56 -14.09
C GLN A 49 13.72 -24.29 -12.90
N ASP A 50 13.96 -23.20 -12.16
CA ASP A 50 13.19 -22.82 -10.98
C ASP A 50 11.96 -21.98 -11.34
N TRP A 51 11.86 -21.53 -12.57
CA TRP A 51 10.72 -20.79 -13.09
C TRP A 51 10.37 -21.22 -14.50
N GLY A 52 9.23 -21.90 -14.64
CA GLY A 52 8.71 -22.41 -15.92
C GLY A 52 7.56 -21.59 -16.51
N GLY A 53 7.32 -20.37 -16.01
CA GLY A 53 6.23 -19.51 -16.47
C GLY A 53 6.43 -19.01 -17.91
N ASP A 54 5.35 -18.96 -18.66
CA ASP A 54 5.35 -18.33 -20.00
C ASP A 54 5.45 -16.80 -19.85
N TYR A 55 6.21 -16.18 -20.75
CA TYR A 55 6.41 -14.73 -20.71
C TYR A 55 5.09 -13.96 -20.87
N ALA A 56 4.23 -14.37 -21.81
CA ALA A 56 3.00 -13.66 -22.11
C ALA A 56 1.96 -13.82 -20.98
N ASP A 57 1.84 -15.04 -20.44
CA ASP A 57 0.80 -15.39 -19.46
C ASP A 57 1.20 -15.02 -18.03
N ALA A 58 2.46 -15.21 -17.64
CA ALA A 58 2.92 -14.98 -16.28
C ALA A 58 3.49 -13.58 -16.05
N LEU A 59 4.31 -13.07 -16.97
CA LEU A 59 4.89 -11.72 -16.89
C LEU A 59 4.02 -10.68 -17.60
N GLY A 60 3.76 -10.88 -18.86
CA GLY A 60 3.05 -9.94 -19.73
C GLY A 60 3.80 -8.61 -19.91
N TYR A 61 3.08 -7.61 -20.38
CA TYR A 61 3.59 -6.26 -20.57
C TYR A 61 3.02 -5.30 -19.52
N PRO A 62 3.78 -4.27 -19.09
CA PRO A 62 3.28 -3.26 -18.17
C PRO A 62 1.99 -2.62 -18.67
N GLY A 63 1.01 -2.45 -17.78
CA GLY A 63 -0.29 -1.86 -18.10
C GLY A 63 -1.32 -2.81 -18.71
N GLN A 64 -0.96 -4.08 -18.89
CA GLN A 64 -1.83 -5.13 -19.43
C GLN A 64 -1.95 -6.30 -18.43
N PRO A 65 -3.08 -7.03 -18.42
CA PRO A 65 -3.19 -8.25 -17.65
C PRO A 65 -2.06 -9.24 -17.99
N PRO A 66 -1.53 -9.96 -17.01
CA PRO A 66 -1.94 -10.08 -15.60
C PRO A 66 -1.45 -8.96 -14.67
N TYR A 67 -0.87 -7.88 -15.18
CA TYR A 67 -0.30 -6.74 -14.46
C TYR A 67 0.89 -7.06 -13.55
N THR A 68 1.55 -8.19 -13.74
CA THR A 68 2.72 -8.58 -12.95
C THR A 68 3.77 -7.47 -12.92
N ARG A 69 4.02 -6.85 -14.08
CA ARG A 69 5.03 -5.81 -14.28
C ARG A 69 4.54 -4.39 -14.01
N GLY A 70 3.30 -4.22 -13.57
CA GLY A 70 2.73 -2.92 -13.22
C GLY A 70 1.42 -2.61 -13.94
N ILE A 71 0.68 -1.63 -13.38
CA ILE A 71 -0.69 -1.30 -13.80
C ILE A 71 -0.77 -0.22 -14.90
N TYR A 72 0.35 0.42 -15.23
CA TYR A 72 0.46 1.42 -16.29
C TYR A 72 1.57 1.05 -17.27
N ALA A 73 1.41 1.40 -18.54
CA ALA A 73 2.39 1.05 -19.58
C ALA A 73 3.78 1.66 -19.33
N SER A 74 3.84 2.85 -18.77
CA SER A 74 5.10 3.56 -18.50
C SER A 74 5.56 3.52 -17.05
N MET A 75 4.70 3.09 -16.11
CA MET A 75 4.99 3.05 -14.67
C MET A 75 5.78 4.30 -14.20
N HIS A 76 6.83 4.12 -13.39
CA HIS A 76 7.61 5.24 -12.85
C HIS A 76 8.44 5.99 -13.89
N ARG A 77 8.72 5.38 -15.04
CA ARG A 77 9.40 6.05 -16.16
C ARG A 77 8.55 7.18 -16.76
N GLY A 78 7.23 7.02 -16.80
CA GLY A 78 6.31 8.05 -17.31
C GLY A 78 5.82 9.00 -16.23
N ARG A 79 5.56 8.50 -15.04
CA ARG A 79 5.14 9.27 -13.89
C ARG A 79 5.62 8.60 -12.62
N THR A 80 6.45 9.28 -11.85
CA THR A 80 6.91 8.81 -10.56
C THR A 80 5.76 8.72 -9.55
N TRP A 81 5.99 8.03 -8.44
CA TRP A 81 5.03 7.97 -7.34
C TRP A 81 4.75 9.35 -6.74
N SER A 82 3.57 9.52 -6.19
CA SER A 82 3.27 10.69 -5.38
C SER A 82 3.97 10.59 -4.04
N GLN A 83 4.79 11.58 -3.70
CA GLN A 83 5.32 11.71 -2.35
C GLN A 83 4.21 12.18 -1.43
N ARG A 84 3.82 11.32 -0.51
CA ARG A 84 2.65 11.53 0.35
C ARG A 84 3.04 11.27 1.79
N GLN A 85 3.67 12.28 2.41
CA GLN A 85 4.03 12.19 3.82
C GLN A 85 2.79 12.30 4.70
N LEU A 86 2.65 11.37 5.61
CA LEU A 86 1.65 11.41 6.66
C LEU A 86 2.05 12.50 7.66
N ILE A 87 1.15 13.43 7.92
CA ILE A 87 1.35 14.48 8.90
C ILE A 87 0.22 14.41 9.91
N GLY A 88 0.59 14.26 11.18
CA GLY A 88 -0.35 14.19 12.26
C GLY A 88 0.27 14.73 13.55
N LEU A 89 0.14 16.05 13.77
CA LEU A 89 0.66 16.69 14.98
C LEU A 89 -0.14 17.94 15.35
N GLY A 90 -0.25 18.18 16.61
CA GLY A 90 -0.60 19.44 17.24
C GLY A 90 -1.93 20.06 16.83
N THR A 91 -1.91 21.37 16.78
CA THR A 91 -3.04 22.20 16.36
C THR A 91 -3.15 22.27 14.83
N PRO A 92 -4.28 22.76 14.27
CA PRO A 92 -4.41 23.04 12.84
C PRO A 92 -3.31 23.94 12.28
N ALA A 93 -2.83 24.91 13.07
CA ALA A 93 -1.75 25.81 12.70
C ALA A 93 -0.40 25.08 12.60
N ASP A 94 -0.09 24.20 13.57
CA ASP A 94 1.14 23.38 13.57
C ASP A 94 1.14 22.43 12.36
N TYR A 95 0.00 21.81 12.09
CA TYR A 95 -0.18 20.95 10.91
C TYR A 95 0.07 21.73 9.62
N ASN A 96 -0.55 22.90 9.45
CA ASN A 96 -0.39 23.71 8.24
C ASN A 96 1.05 24.17 8.03
N ALA A 97 1.73 24.58 9.09
CA ALA A 97 3.15 24.97 9.04
C ALA A 97 4.00 23.79 8.53
N ARG A 98 3.83 22.59 9.12
CA ARG A 98 4.54 21.37 8.71
C ARG A 98 4.18 20.98 7.26
N LEU A 99 2.92 21.04 6.88
CA LEU A 99 2.48 20.73 5.51
C LEU A 99 3.14 21.63 4.48
N ARG A 100 3.18 22.93 4.73
CA ARG A 100 3.80 23.90 3.82
C ARG A 100 5.30 23.68 3.69
N GLU A 101 5.98 23.35 4.78
CA GLU A 101 7.38 22.98 4.76
C GLU A 101 7.61 21.72 3.92
N MET A 102 6.83 20.66 4.14
CA MET A 102 6.97 19.42 3.38
C MET A 102 6.68 19.61 1.88
N ILE A 103 5.70 20.45 1.52
CA ILE A 103 5.45 20.82 0.12
C ILE A 103 6.67 21.52 -0.48
N ALA A 104 7.29 22.44 0.25
CA ALA A 104 8.51 23.10 -0.20
C ALA A 104 9.70 22.14 -0.38
N GLN A 105 9.69 21.01 0.32
CA GLN A 105 10.71 19.94 0.23
C GLN A 105 10.36 18.89 -0.85
N GLY A 106 9.23 18.99 -1.54
CA GLY A 106 8.87 18.09 -2.66
C GLY A 106 7.69 17.16 -2.42
N THR A 107 7.03 17.20 -1.25
CA THR A 107 5.77 16.48 -1.05
C THR A 107 4.72 16.97 -2.04
N SER A 108 4.10 16.07 -2.77
CA SER A 108 3.21 16.40 -3.90
C SER A 108 1.72 16.24 -3.61
N ALA A 109 1.37 15.81 -2.39
CA ALA A 109 -0.02 15.57 -1.99
C ALA A 109 -0.20 15.75 -0.47
N VAL A 110 -1.39 16.17 -0.07
CA VAL A 110 -1.77 16.26 1.35
C VAL A 110 -2.08 14.86 1.89
N SER A 111 -1.64 14.59 3.12
CA SER A 111 -2.08 13.42 3.90
C SER A 111 -2.30 13.84 5.35
N LEU A 112 -3.55 13.91 5.77
CA LEU A 112 -3.94 14.37 7.10
C LEU A 112 -4.34 13.19 7.97
N ILE A 113 -3.65 13.06 9.12
CA ILE A 113 -4.03 12.13 10.19
C ILE A 113 -4.67 12.95 11.32
N PRO A 114 -5.91 12.69 11.70
CA PRO A 114 -6.55 13.33 12.82
C PRO A 114 -6.04 12.75 14.15
N CYS A 115 -6.20 13.51 15.22
CA CYS A 115 -5.88 13.04 16.56
C CYS A 115 -6.90 12.00 17.08
N ASN A 116 -6.62 11.48 18.25
CA ASN A 116 -7.42 10.44 18.92
C ASN A 116 -8.91 10.76 19.06
N SER A 117 -9.32 12.05 19.08
CA SER A 117 -10.73 12.41 19.09
C SER A 117 -11.44 11.91 17.83
N VAL A 118 -11.20 12.54 16.68
CA VAL A 118 -11.85 12.19 15.40
C VAL A 118 -11.58 10.75 15.00
N PHE A 119 -10.34 10.28 15.20
CA PHE A 119 -9.96 8.92 14.79
C PHE A 119 -10.79 7.83 15.48
N ARG A 120 -11.24 8.09 16.71
CA ARG A 120 -12.11 7.19 17.49
C ARG A 120 -13.60 7.53 17.41
N GLY A 121 -13.98 8.59 16.72
CA GLY A 121 -15.35 9.07 16.60
C GLY A 121 -15.82 9.86 17.82
N TYR A 122 -14.94 10.61 18.46
CA TYR A 122 -15.25 11.50 19.59
C TYR A 122 -15.07 12.97 19.20
N ASP A 123 -15.79 13.84 19.85
CA ASP A 123 -15.49 15.26 19.85
C ASP A 123 -14.31 15.57 20.77
N MET A 124 -13.64 16.70 20.53
CA MET A 124 -12.43 17.05 21.28
C MET A 124 -12.66 17.27 22.79
N ASP A 125 -13.85 17.63 23.19
CA ASP A 125 -14.27 17.82 24.59
C ASP A 125 -14.64 16.50 25.30
N GLU A 126 -14.80 15.42 24.54
CA GLU A 126 -15.01 14.07 25.09
C GLU A 126 -13.69 13.30 25.33
N VAL A 127 -12.55 13.85 24.92
CA VAL A 127 -11.22 13.22 25.03
C VAL A 127 -10.38 13.99 26.03
N HIS A 128 -9.59 13.27 26.84
CA HIS A 128 -8.67 13.89 27.77
C HIS A 128 -7.69 14.83 27.06
N ALA A 129 -7.55 16.05 27.54
CA ALA A 129 -6.80 17.12 26.87
C ALA A 129 -5.35 16.71 26.52
N GLU A 130 -4.70 15.90 27.37
CA GLU A 130 -3.32 15.42 27.17
C GLU A 130 -3.18 14.46 25.95
N LEU A 131 -4.27 13.91 25.44
CA LEU A 131 -4.27 13.03 24.28
C LEU A 131 -4.48 13.79 22.96
N LEU A 132 -4.88 15.07 23.03
CA LEU A 132 -5.14 15.87 21.83
C LEU A 132 -3.84 16.33 21.18
N GLY A 133 -3.75 16.15 19.86
CA GLY A 133 -2.62 16.59 19.06
C GLY A 133 -1.32 15.78 19.22
N THR A 134 -1.32 14.68 19.99
CA THR A 134 -0.11 13.90 20.30
C THR A 134 0.27 12.90 19.20
N CYS A 135 -0.71 12.36 18.48
CA CYS A 135 -0.50 11.37 17.41
C CYS A 135 -1.27 11.72 16.13
N GLY A 136 -1.82 12.90 16.04
CA GLY A 136 -2.59 13.40 14.92
C GLY A 136 -2.98 14.85 15.15
N VAL A 137 -3.48 15.54 14.13
CA VAL A 137 -3.92 16.92 14.22
C VAL A 137 -5.33 17.01 14.81
N VAL A 138 -5.55 18.02 15.66
CA VAL A 138 -6.90 18.33 16.19
C VAL A 138 -7.75 18.95 15.09
N ALA A 139 -8.48 18.13 14.34
CA ALA A 139 -9.31 18.54 13.20
C ALA A 139 -10.78 18.13 13.42
N ASN A 140 -11.42 18.68 14.44
CA ASN A 140 -12.77 18.31 14.88
C ASN A 140 -13.89 19.22 14.32
N THR A 141 -13.55 20.26 13.58
CA THR A 141 -14.51 21.18 12.95
C THR A 141 -14.12 21.54 11.53
N ALA A 142 -15.05 22.09 10.77
CA ALA A 142 -14.77 22.60 9.44
C ALA A 142 -13.82 23.82 9.47
N GLU A 143 -13.79 24.58 10.55
CA GLU A 143 -12.86 25.68 10.80
C GLU A 143 -11.44 25.14 10.99
N HIS A 144 -11.28 24.09 11.79
CA HIS A 144 -10.00 23.41 11.95
C HIS A 144 -9.49 22.87 10.60
N MET A 145 -10.36 22.25 9.78
CA MET A 145 -10.00 21.78 8.46
C MET A 145 -9.57 22.93 7.55
N ASP A 146 -10.28 24.05 7.58
CA ASP A 146 -9.91 25.23 6.79
C ASP A 146 -8.54 25.78 7.18
N GLN A 147 -8.23 25.84 8.47
CA GLN A 147 -6.90 26.21 8.98
C GLN A 147 -5.81 25.19 8.55
N CYS A 148 -6.06 23.89 8.69
CA CYS A 148 -5.13 22.85 8.24
C CYS A 148 -4.75 23.00 6.77
N LEU A 149 -5.71 23.37 5.94
CA LEU A 149 -5.56 23.43 4.48
C LEU A 149 -5.34 24.90 3.98
N ALA A 150 -5.00 25.83 4.88
CA ALA A 150 -4.74 27.21 4.48
C ALA A 150 -3.61 27.29 3.47
N GLY A 151 -3.86 28.00 2.35
CA GLY A 151 -2.90 28.15 1.25
C GLY A 151 -2.77 26.95 0.32
N VAL A 152 -3.56 25.87 0.53
CA VAL A 152 -3.60 24.70 -0.38
C VAL A 152 -4.68 24.89 -1.43
N ASP A 153 -4.31 24.75 -2.71
CA ASP A 153 -5.25 24.69 -3.83
C ASP A 153 -5.91 23.30 -3.89
N LEU A 154 -7.13 23.21 -3.37
CA LEU A 154 -7.87 21.95 -3.28
C LEU A 154 -8.25 21.35 -4.64
N ALA A 155 -8.38 22.17 -5.68
CA ALA A 155 -8.72 21.71 -7.02
C ALA A 155 -7.55 21.01 -7.72
N ARG A 156 -6.31 21.35 -7.34
CA ARG A 156 -5.08 20.87 -7.96
C ARG A 156 -4.30 19.89 -7.09
N THR A 157 -4.54 19.89 -5.77
CA THR A 157 -3.79 19.07 -4.82
C THR A 157 -4.61 17.84 -4.45
N SER A 158 -4.02 16.65 -4.63
CA SER A 158 -4.64 15.40 -4.15
C SER A 158 -4.55 15.30 -2.64
N CYS A 159 -5.67 14.99 -1.98
CA CYS A 159 -5.75 14.92 -0.52
C CYS A 159 -6.09 13.51 -0.04
N ALA A 160 -5.34 12.98 0.92
CA ALA A 160 -5.72 11.79 1.67
C ALA A 160 -6.25 12.21 3.05
N MET A 161 -7.48 11.81 3.34
CA MET A 161 -8.10 11.98 4.65
C MET A 161 -8.07 10.62 5.34
N ASN A 162 -7.27 10.51 6.41
CA ASN A 162 -7.13 9.26 7.16
C ASN A 162 -8.22 9.22 8.22
N ASP A 163 -9.40 8.75 7.83
CA ASP A 163 -10.60 8.78 8.64
C ASP A 163 -11.31 7.42 8.62
N PRO A 164 -11.13 6.60 9.66
CA PRO A 164 -11.79 5.32 9.78
C PRO A 164 -13.24 5.45 10.28
N SER A 165 -13.58 6.57 10.88
CA SER A 165 -14.91 6.84 11.46
C SER A 165 -15.66 7.86 10.61
N PRO A 166 -16.88 7.64 10.34
CA PRO A 166 -17.66 7.88 9.14
C PRO A 166 -17.39 9.20 8.43
N PHE A 167 -16.24 9.28 7.77
CA PHE A 167 -15.96 10.28 6.74
C PHE A 167 -16.07 11.74 7.22
N THR A 168 -15.89 11.94 8.50
CA THR A 168 -15.94 13.24 9.17
C THR A 168 -14.97 14.22 8.55
N LEU A 169 -13.73 13.77 8.30
CA LEU A 169 -12.72 14.62 7.64
C LEU A 169 -13.09 14.99 6.21
N LEU A 170 -13.67 14.05 5.46
CA LEU A 170 -14.16 14.36 4.12
C LEU A 170 -15.30 15.39 4.19
N ALA A 171 -16.24 15.25 5.10
CA ALA A 171 -17.31 16.21 5.26
C ALA A 171 -16.79 17.61 5.61
N PHE A 172 -15.79 17.72 6.50
CA PHE A 172 -15.14 18.99 6.81
C PHE A 172 -14.40 19.57 5.60
N MET A 173 -13.71 18.72 4.83
CA MET A 173 -13.03 19.13 3.59
C MET A 173 -14.03 19.64 2.54
N LEU A 174 -15.17 18.97 2.35
CA LEU A 174 -16.23 19.41 1.44
C LEU A 174 -16.84 20.74 1.89
N ALA A 175 -17.07 20.93 3.20
CA ALA A 175 -17.53 22.19 3.75
C ALA A 175 -16.52 23.32 3.51
N THR A 176 -15.23 23.05 3.73
CA THR A 176 -14.13 23.96 3.43
C THR A 176 -14.07 24.33 1.94
N ALA A 177 -14.13 23.34 1.05
CA ALA A 177 -14.15 23.57 -0.38
C ALA A 177 -15.34 24.46 -0.81
N LYS A 178 -16.53 24.17 -0.29
CA LYS A 178 -17.74 24.98 -0.55
C LYS A 178 -17.57 26.42 -0.08
N ARG A 179 -17.03 26.65 1.12
CA ARG A 179 -16.76 28.00 1.65
C ARG A 179 -15.77 28.78 0.76
N ARG A 180 -14.80 28.10 0.19
CA ARG A 180 -13.79 28.69 -0.72
C ARG A 180 -14.26 28.78 -2.18
N GLY A 181 -15.51 28.43 -2.48
CA GLY A 181 -16.05 28.45 -3.85
C GLY A 181 -15.47 27.40 -4.78
N ALA A 182 -14.83 26.34 -4.27
CA ALA A 182 -14.31 25.26 -5.07
C ALA A 182 -15.39 24.24 -5.44
N ASP A 183 -15.36 23.76 -6.69
CA ASP A 183 -16.25 22.69 -7.14
C ASP A 183 -15.82 21.34 -6.54
N TRP A 184 -16.74 20.67 -5.88
CA TRP A 184 -16.52 19.34 -5.31
C TRP A 184 -16.07 18.31 -6.34
N ARG A 185 -16.61 18.41 -7.57
CA ARG A 185 -16.28 17.48 -8.66
C ARG A 185 -14.82 17.60 -9.11
N ALA A 186 -14.16 18.72 -8.82
CA ALA A 186 -12.74 18.92 -9.09
C ALA A 186 -11.83 18.28 -8.05
N LEU A 187 -12.34 18.04 -6.82
CA LEU A 187 -11.55 17.49 -5.73
C LEU A 187 -11.04 16.08 -6.05
N SER A 188 -9.78 15.84 -5.80
CA SER A 188 -9.14 14.55 -5.99
C SER A 188 -8.49 14.07 -4.68
N GLY A 189 -8.59 12.78 -4.44
CA GLY A 189 -8.01 12.23 -3.21
C GLY A 189 -8.52 10.86 -2.85
N THR A 190 -8.36 10.52 -1.57
CA THR A 190 -8.73 9.22 -1.04
C THR A 190 -9.23 9.36 0.39
N SER A 191 -10.34 8.71 0.72
CA SER A 191 -10.70 8.39 2.09
C SER A 191 -9.80 7.24 2.53
N ASN A 192 -8.60 7.59 2.96
CA ASN A 192 -7.61 6.62 3.40
C ASN A 192 -8.03 6.07 4.78
N GLN A 193 -7.75 4.80 5.03
CA GLN A 193 -8.16 4.11 6.26
C GLN A 193 -9.69 4.03 6.49
N SER A 194 -10.50 4.21 5.44
CA SER A 194 -11.96 4.00 5.50
C SER A 194 -12.38 2.53 5.62
N ASP A 195 -11.43 1.63 5.55
CA ASP A 195 -11.56 0.18 5.72
C ASP A 195 -11.78 -0.18 7.20
N TYR A 196 -13.01 -0.40 7.60
CA TYR A 196 -13.32 -0.75 8.98
C TYR A 196 -12.83 -2.15 9.37
N LEU A 197 -12.80 -3.13 8.45
CA LEU A 197 -12.40 -4.50 8.77
C LEU A 197 -10.96 -4.59 9.26
N SER A 198 -10.02 -3.89 8.62
CA SER A 198 -8.62 -3.90 9.05
C SER A 198 -8.42 -3.40 10.47
N HIS A 199 -9.22 -2.41 10.89
CA HIS A 199 -9.16 -1.88 12.24
C HIS A 199 -9.65 -2.88 13.29
N TYR A 200 -10.69 -3.66 12.98
CA TYR A 200 -11.18 -4.72 13.87
C TYR A 200 -10.20 -5.89 13.93
N VAL A 201 -9.70 -6.36 12.77
CA VAL A 201 -8.74 -7.48 12.69
C VAL A 201 -7.44 -7.17 13.44
N ALA A 202 -6.88 -5.99 13.20
CA ALA A 202 -5.63 -5.57 13.82
C ALA A 202 -5.80 -5.03 15.24
N ASN A 203 -7.03 -4.91 15.72
CA ASN A 203 -7.34 -4.24 16.98
C ASN A 203 -6.68 -2.85 17.09
N HIS A 204 -6.63 -2.14 15.95
CA HIS A 204 -5.87 -0.92 15.82
C HIS A 204 -6.50 0.26 16.57
N MET A 205 -7.84 0.33 16.55
CA MET A 205 -8.61 1.39 17.20
C MET A 205 -9.90 0.87 17.80
N PHE A 206 -10.31 1.43 18.90
CA PHE A 206 -11.64 1.19 19.48
C PHE A 206 -12.64 2.20 18.90
N PHE A 207 -13.57 1.69 18.09
CA PHE A 207 -14.61 2.51 17.49
C PHE A 207 -15.83 2.64 18.42
N ARG A 208 -16.47 3.81 18.38
CA ARG A 208 -17.82 3.98 18.94
C ARG A 208 -18.88 3.26 18.11
N ILE A 209 -18.60 2.97 16.84
CA ILE A 209 -19.56 2.42 15.90
C ILE A 209 -19.34 0.91 15.82
N ALA A 210 -20.39 0.14 16.11
CA ALA A 210 -20.38 -1.31 15.97
C ALA A 210 -20.21 -1.74 14.50
N LEU A 211 -19.66 -2.94 14.31
CA LEU A 211 -19.34 -3.52 12.99
C LEU A 211 -20.49 -3.41 11.94
N PRO A 212 -21.78 -3.69 12.27
CA PRO A 212 -22.87 -3.50 11.31
C PRO A 212 -23.12 -2.04 10.91
N GLY A 213 -22.93 -1.12 11.85
CA GLY A 213 -23.02 0.33 11.59
C GLY A 213 -21.91 0.80 10.68
N ALA A 214 -20.66 0.40 10.93
CA ALA A 214 -19.51 0.71 10.09
C ALA A 214 -19.69 0.21 8.65
N ARG A 215 -20.19 -1.05 8.49
CA ARG A 215 -20.50 -1.64 7.18
C ARG A 215 -21.53 -0.82 6.41
N ARG A 216 -22.62 -0.40 7.06
CA ARG A 216 -23.65 0.43 6.43
C ARG A 216 -23.10 1.77 5.98
N ILE A 217 -22.37 2.46 6.87
CA ILE A 217 -21.82 3.80 6.60
C ILE A 217 -20.80 3.77 5.47
N LEU A 218 -19.93 2.76 5.42
CA LEU A 218 -18.98 2.62 4.31
C LEU A 218 -19.70 2.43 2.96
N GLY A 219 -20.77 1.61 2.93
CA GLY A 219 -21.58 1.45 1.74
C GLY A 219 -22.21 2.76 1.28
N ASP A 220 -22.80 3.54 2.19
CA ASP A 220 -23.37 4.86 1.92
C ASP A 220 -22.31 5.83 1.38
N HIS A 221 -21.11 5.78 1.95
CA HIS A 221 -19.97 6.60 1.52
C HIS A 221 -19.50 6.26 0.09
N ILE A 222 -19.34 4.98 -0.22
CA ILE A 222 -18.93 4.56 -1.56
C ILE A 222 -19.97 5.00 -2.61
N GLU A 223 -21.25 4.86 -2.30
CA GLU A 223 -22.32 5.27 -3.17
C GLU A 223 -22.34 6.79 -3.37
N PHE A 224 -22.23 7.58 -2.29
CA PHE A 224 -22.14 9.04 -2.36
C PHE A 224 -20.95 9.50 -3.21
N CYS A 225 -19.75 8.98 -2.94
CA CYS A 225 -18.57 9.38 -3.68
C CYS A 225 -18.62 8.97 -5.15
N SER A 226 -19.19 7.81 -5.46
CA SER A 226 -19.36 7.36 -6.84
C SER A 226 -20.24 8.29 -7.67
N ARG A 227 -21.23 8.92 -7.02
CA ARG A 227 -22.15 9.85 -7.65
C ARG A 227 -21.65 11.29 -7.68
N GLU A 228 -21.11 11.79 -6.56
CA GLU A 228 -20.85 13.21 -6.36
C GLU A 228 -19.37 13.60 -6.53
N LEU A 229 -18.43 12.66 -6.35
CA LEU A 229 -17.00 12.93 -6.32
C LEU A 229 -16.22 12.07 -7.34
N PRO A 230 -16.31 12.38 -8.64
CA PRO A 230 -15.79 11.50 -9.71
C PRO A 230 -14.28 11.26 -9.67
N LYS A 231 -13.52 12.10 -8.98
CA LYS A 231 -12.05 11.98 -8.84
C LYS A 231 -11.61 11.51 -7.45
N TRP A 232 -12.56 11.19 -6.56
CA TRP A 232 -12.28 10.71 -5.21
C TRP A 232 -12.26 9.20 -5.13
N ASN A 233 -11.33 8.61 -4.40
CA ASN A 233 -11.31 7.20 -4.08
C ASN A 233 -11.97 7.01 -2.70
N PRO A 234 -13.17 6.44 -2.63
CA PRO A 234 -13.90 6.34 -1.37
C PRO A 234 -13.33 5.30 -0.42
N LEU A 235 -12.54 4.37 -0.95
CA LEU A 235 -12.04 3.24 -0.19
C LEU A 235 -10.55 3.04 -0.43
N SER A 236 -9.81 2.92 0.68
CA SER A 236 -8.48 2.36 0.72
C SER A 236 -8.50 1.15 1.65
N VAL A 237 -8.32 -0.05 1.10
CA VAL A 237 -8.31 -1.30 1.86
C VAL A 237 -6.92 -1.48 2.45
N VAL A 238 -6.84 -1.68 3.77
CA VAL A 238 -5.61 -1.49 4.52
C VAL A 238 -5.00 -2.83 4.97
N GLY A 239 -3.90 -3.20 4.37
CA GLY A 239 -3.04 -4.31 4.82
C GLY A 239 -1.98 -3.88 5.83
N GLN A 240 -1.69 -2.58 5.88
CA GLN A 240 -0.66 -2.02 6.76
C GLN A 240 -0.94 -2.33 8.23
N HIS A 241 -2.15 -2.08 8.73
CA HIS A 241 -2.51 -2.36 10.12
C HIS A 241 -2.30 -3.83 10.50
N MET A 242 -2.69 -4.75 9.60
CA MET A 242 -2.58 -6.18 9.85
C MET A 242 -1.12 -6.64 9.87
N GLN A 243 -0.28 -6.13 8.97
CA GLN A 243 1.14 -6.48 8.93
C GLN A 243 1.88 -5.93 10.16
N GLN A 244 1.62 -4.70 10.58
CA GLN A 244 2.20 -4.14 11.79
C GLN A 244 1.69 -4.81 13.08
N ALA A 245 0.50 -5.41 13.04
CA ALA A 245 -0.03 -6.23 14.13
C ALA A 245 0.52 -7.66 14.15
N GLY A 246 1.40 -8.04 13.20
CA GLY A 246 2.12 -9.31 13.20
C GLY A 246 1.79 -10.25 12.05
N ALA A 247 0.88 -9.90 11.14
CA ALA A 247 0.65 -10.71 9.94
C ALA A 247 1.90 -10.71 9.04
N THR A 248 2.18 -11.86 8.45
CA THR A 248 3.23 -11.98 7.43
C THR A 248 2.85 -11.19 6.17
N PRO A 249 3.79 -10.84 5.28
CA PRO A 249 3.47 -10.16 4.03
C PRO A 249 2.41 -10.87 3.18
N ALA A 250 2.43 -12.22 3.14
CA ALA A 250 1.41 -13.00 2.43
C ALA A 250 0.02 -12.91 3.09
N GLU A 251 -0.04 -13.03 4.41
CA GLU A 251 -1.29 -12.91 5.17
C GLU A 251 -1.87 -11.50 5.08
N ALA A 252 -1.04 -10.47 5.19
CA ALA A 252 -1.49 -9.09 5.03
C ALA A 252 -2.12 -8.85 3.65
N MET A 253 -1.52 -9.37 2.57
CA MET A 253 -2.10 -9.29 1.23
C MET A 253 -3.39 -10.09 1.13
N ALA A 254 -3.44 -11.31 1.68
CA ALA A 254 -4.61 -12.18 1.65
C ALA A 254 -5.81 -11.56 2.37
N PHE A 255 -5.62 -11.08 3.60
CA PHE A 255 -6.68 -10.43 4.38
C PHE A 255 -7.16 -9.14 3.73
N THR A 256 -6.24 -8.38 3.14
CA THR A 256 -6.60 -7.16 2.40
C THR A 256 -7.46 -7.46 1.18
N LEU A 257 -7.09 -8.47 0.39
CA LEU A 257 -7.89 -8.89 -0.77
C LEU A 257 -9.23 -9.49 -0.35
N ALA A 258 -9.29 -10.27 0.73
CA ALA A 258 -10.53 -10.80 1.29
C ALA A 258 -11.46 -9.66 1.79
N SER A 259 -10.91 -8.64 2.43
CA SER A 259 -11.65 -7.43 2.81
C SER A 259 -12.18 -6.68 1.57
N ALA A 260 -11.35 -6.53 0.53
CA ALA A 260 -11.78 -5.89 -0.72
C ALA A 260 -12.90 -6.65 -1.41
N ILE A 261 -12.87 -8.00 -1.40
CA ILE A 261 -13.95 -8.86 -1.88
C ILE A 261 -15.22 -8.57 -1.07
N GLN A 262 -15.13 -8.52 0.25
CA GLN A 262 -16.29 -8.23 1.11
C GLN A 262 -16.94 -6.89 0.76
N TYR A 263 -16.14 -5.83 0.60
CA TYR A 263 -16.66 -4.51 0.24
C TYR A 263 -17.27 -4.48 -1.18
N ALA A 264 -16.68 -5.21 -2.10
CA ALA A 264 -17.23 -5.33 -3.45
C ALA A 264 -18.57 -6.09 -3.47
N GLU A 265 -18.71 -7.14 -2.65
CA GLU A 265 -19.97 -7.84 -2.46
C GLU A 265 -21.04 -6.95 -1.79
N ASP A 266 -20.64 -6.15 -0.81
CA ASP A 266 -21.54 -5.19 -0.17
C ASP A 266 -22.05 -4.14 -1.16
N CYS A 267 -21.19 -3.62 -2.06
CA CYS A 267 -21.62 -2.74 -3.14
C CYS A 267 -22.56 -3.44 -4.13
N ARG A 268 -22.29 -4.70 -4.48
CA ARG A 268 -23.13 -5.50 -5.38
C ARG A 268 -24.53 -5.74 -4.78
N THR A 269 -24.63 -6.04 -3.47
CA THR A 269 -25.92 -6.22 -2.78
C THR A 269 -26.75 -4.94 -2.72
N ARG A 270 -26.12 -3.78 -2.85
CA ARG A 270 -26.77 -2.46 -2.99
C ARG A 270 -27.17 -2.14 -4.43
N GLY A 271 -26.97 -3.07 -5.37
CA GLY A 271 -27.32 -2.88 -6.79
C GLY A 271 -26.31 -2.04 -7.58
N MET A 272 -25.12 -1.75 -7.02
CA MET A 272 -24.08 -1.01 -7.74
C MET A 272 -23.41 -1.89 -8.80
N VAL A 273 -23.16 -1.31 -9.98
CA VAL A 273 -22.42 -1.98 -11.06
C VAL A 273 -20.92 -2.00 -10.73
N PRO A 274 -20.21 -3.13 -10.89
CA PRO A 274 -18.79 -3.25 -10.53
C PRO A 274 -17.88 -2.14 -11.10
N ASP A 275 -18.08 -1.78 -12.37
CA ASP A 275 -17.29 -0.73 -13.03
C ASP A 275 -17.58 0.70 -12.52
N ALA A 276 -18.61 0.88 -11.70
CA ALA A 276 -18.89 2.18 -11.06
C ALA A 276 -18.04 2.43 -9.80
N TYR A 277 -17.65 1.36 -9.07
CA TYR A 277 -16.90 1.50 -7.80
C TYR A 277 -15.50 0.89 -7.84
N LEU A 278 -15.27 -0.27 -8.47
CA LEU A 278 -13.97 -0.93 -8.51
C LEU A 278 -12.82 -0.05 -9.03
N PRO A 279 -12.99 0.82 -10.06
CA PRO A 279 -11.94 1.73 -10.49
C PRO A 279 -11.47 2.70 -9.40
N ARG A 280 -12.26 2.86 -8.33
CA ARG A 280 -12.00 3.77 -7.22
C ARG A 280 -11.53 3.05 -5.94
N PHE A 281 -11.46 1.73 -5.95
CA PHE A 281 -10.81 0.99 -4.88
C PHE A 281 -9.30 1.21 -4.94
N THR A 282 -8.71 1.53 -3.81
CA THR A 282 -7.27 1.64 -3.61
C THR A 282 -6.86 0.76 -2.43
N PHE A 283 -5.56 0.55 -2.29
CA PHE A 283 -5.01 -0.30 -1.25
C PHE A 283 -3.93 0.46 -0.50
N PHE A 284 -3.69 0.07 0.73
CA PHE A 284 -2.63 0.64 1.56
C PHE A 284 -1.86 -0.48 2.25
N PHE A 285 -0.55 -0.52 2.05
CA PHE A 285 0.31 -1.57 2.58
C PHE A 285 1.50 -1.03 3.36
N ASP A 286 1.87 -1.81 4.36
CA ASP A 286 3.17 -1.77 5.00
C ASP A 286 4.24 -2.34 4.07
N ILE A 287 5.46 -1.82 4.17
CA ILE A 287 6.63 -2.31 3.43
C ILE A 287 7.72 -2.64 4.43
N SER A 288 7.95 -3.92 4.66
CA SER A 288 8.96 -4.40 5.60
C SER A 288 10.36 -4.45 4.99
N LEU A 289 11.36 -4.79 5.82
CA LEU A 289 12.74 -4.96 5.38
C LEU A 289 12.99 -6.20 4.50
N SER A 290 12.01 -7.09 4.35
CA SER A 290 12.15 -8.28 3.51
C SER A 290 12.00 -7.94 2.02
N LEU A 291 13.03 -7.27 1.47
CA LEU A 291 13.04 -6.60 0.17
C LEU A 291 12.35 -7.39 -0.95
N PHE A 292 12.85 -8.57 -1.28
CA PHE A 292 12.33 -9.36 -2.40
C PHE A 292 10.95 -9.95 -2.13
N GLU A 293 10.66 -10.27 -0.88
CA GLU A 293 9.36 -10.75 -0.46
C GLU A 293 8.28 -9.68 -0.63
N GLU A 294 8.57 -8.43 -0.25
CA GLU A 294 7.68 -7.30 -0.44
C GLU A 294 7.42 -7.03 -1.93
N ILE A 295 8.46 -7.09 -2.76
CA ILE A 295 8.31 -6.95 -4.21
C ILE A 295 7.40 -8.05 -4.77
N ALA A 296 7.63 -9.30 -4.37
CA ALA A 296 6.83 -10.45 -4.80
C ALA A 296 5.38 -10.36 -4.33
N LYS A 297 5.14 -9.87 -3.11
CA LYS A 297 3.81 -9.59 -2.54
C LYS A 297 2.98 -8.70 -3.47
N PHE A 298 3.54 -7.59 -3.91
CA PHE A 298 2.84 -6.64 -4.77
C PHE A 298 2.64 -7.17 -6.19
N ARG A 299 3.60 -7.92 -6.72
CA ARG A 299 3.47 -8.58 -8.03
C ARG A 299 2.35 -9.61 -8.02
N ALA A 300 2.32 -10.49 -7.03
CA ALA A 300 1.26 -11.48 -6.82
C ALA A 300 -0.11 -10.82 -6.57
N GLY A 301 -0.17 -9.80 -5.74
CA GLY A 301 -1.40 -9.06 -5.43
C GLY A 301 -2.06 -8.47 -6.68
N ARG A 302 -1.26 -7.92 -7.62
CA ARG A 302 -1.80 -7.41 -8.90
C ARG A 302 -2.44 -8.51 -9.75
N ARG A 303 -1.78 -9.67 -9.87
CA ARG A 303 -2.33 -10.83 -10.62
C ARG A 303 -3.66 -11.29 -10.03
N ILE A 304 -3.68 -11.49 -8.72
CA ILE A 304 -4.85 -12.00 -8.00
C ILE A 304 -6.01 -11.01 -8.12
N TRP A 305 -5.78 -9.71 -7.88
CA TRP A 305 -6.83 -8.71 -7.97
C TRP A 305 -7.43 -8.59 -9.37
N ALA A 306 -6.59 -8.57 -10.40
CA ALA A 306 -7.05 -8.53 -11.79
C ALA A 306 -7.94 -9.73 -12.15
N ARG A 307 -7.61 -10.92 -11.66
CA ARG A 307 -8.40 -12.14 -11.83
C ARG A 307 -9.72 -12.05 -11.08
N ILE A 308 -9.71 -11.67 -9.81
CA ILE A 308 -10.91 -11.53 -8.98
C ILE A 308 -11.91 -10.55 -9.61
N THR A 309 -11.45 -9.37 -10.01
CA THR A 309 -12.35 -8.34 -10.55
C THR A 309 -12.96 -8.75 -11.89
N ARG A 310 -12.23 -9.48 -12.72
CA ARG A 310 -12.71 -9.99 -14.00
C ARG A 310 -13.66 -11.19 -13.84
N GLU A 311 -13.26 -12.18 -13.06
CA GLU A 311 -13.92 -13.48 -13.02
C GLU A 311 -15.06 -13.52 -11.98
N ARG A 312 -14.83 -13.00 -10.76
CA ARG A 312 -15.84 -13.02 -9.70
C ARG A 312 -16.85 -11.89 -9.84
N PHE A 313 -16.39 -10.70 -10.21
CA PHE A 313 -17.26 -9.51 -10.30
C PHE A 313 -17.71 -9.18 -11.73
N GLY A 314 -17.12 -9.80 -12.75
CA GLY A 314 -17.48 -9.57 -14.16
C GLY A 314 -17.19 -8.15 -14.63
N ALA A 315 -16.24 -7.46 -14.02
CA ALA A 315 -15.84 -6.10 -14.41
C ALA A 315 -15.27 -6.09 -15.84
N ARG A 316 -15.71 -5.13 -16.64
CA ARG A 316 -15.31 -5.02 -18.06
C ARG A 316 -14.37 -3.85 -18.34
N ASP A 317 -14.38 -2.83 -17.47
CA ASP A 317 -13.48 -1.69 -17.59
C ASP A 317 -12.08 -2.08 -17.10
N PRO A 318 -11.02 -1.97 -17.91
CA PRO A 318 -9.66 -2.25 -17.48
C PRO A 318 -9.20 -1.44 -16.27
N ARG A 319 -9.82 -0.29 -16.00
CA ARG A 319 -9.54 0.48 -14.79
C ARG A 319 -9.95 -0.25 -13.51
N SER A 320 -10.97 -1.09 -13.57
CA SER A 320 -11.45 -1.93 -12.45
C SER A 320 -10.48 -3.05 -12.09
N TRP A 321 -9.61 -3.47 -13.02
CA TRP A 321 -8.66 -4.57 -12.82
C TRP A 321 -7.36 -4.12 -12.19
N ARG A 322 -7.12 -2.81 -12.12
CA ARG A 322 -5.85 -2.22 -11.66
C ARG A 322 -5.78 -2.21 -10.14
N PHE A 323 -4.75 -2.86 -9.61
CA PHE A 323 -4.43 -2.83 -8.19
C PHE A 323 -3.58 -1.59 -7.87
N LYS A 324 -4.23 -0.50 -7.48
CA LYS A 324 -3.57 0.76 -7.13
C LYS A 324 -3.28 0.78 -5.63
N PHE A 325 -2.04 1.00 -5.23
CA PHE A 325 -1.72 1.01 -3.81
C PHE A 325 -0.78 2.15 -3.39
N HIS A 326 -0.99 2.57 -2.16
CA HIS A 326 -0.08 3.39 -1.37
C HIS A 326 0.80 2.45 -0.54
N GLY A 327 2.10 2.73 -0.49
CA GLY A 327 3.04 2.06 0.38
C GLY A 327 3.51 3.00 1.48
N GLN A 328 3.65 2.46 2.68
CA GLN A 328 4.33 3.09 3.79
C GLN A 328 5.48 2.20 4.23
N THR A 329 6.63 2.77 4.51
CA THR A 329 7.71 2.02 5.17
C THR A 329 7.24 1.54 6.54
N SER A 330 7.71 0.36 6.98
CA SER A 330 7.21 -0.23 8.22
C SER A 330 7.84 0.40 9.45
N GLY A 331 7.06 1.11 10.25
CA GLY A 331 7.46 1.59 11.55
C GLY A 331 7.78 0.46 12.54
N ALA A 332 7.15 -0.70 12.37
CA ALA A 332 7.39 -1.88 13.22
C ALA A 332 8.82 -2.47 13.07
N ASP A 333 9.49 -2.20 11.97
CA ASP A 333 10.88 -2.61 11.73
C ASP A 333 11.91 -1.60 12.27
N LEU A 334 11.47 -0.42 12.73
CA LEU A 334 12.36 0.62 13.25
C LEU A 334 12.69 0.40 14.71
N THR A 335 13.88 0.79 15.10
CA THR A 335 14.37 0.60 16.47
C THR A 335 14.65 1.92 17.18
N ARG A 336 14.34 1.96 18.47
CA ARG A 336 14.69 3.07 19.36
C ARG A 336 16.20 3.19 19.54
N GLN A 337 16.88 2.04 19.60
CA GLN A 337 18.35 1.98 19.73
C GLN A 337 18.97 2.37 18.40
N GLN A 338 19.99 3.23 18.47
CA GLN A 338 20.73 3.70 17.29
C GLN A 338 19.77 4.26 16.18
N PRO A 339 18.95 5.26 16.48
CA PRO A 339 17.85 5.68 15.61
C PRO A 339 18.30 6.14 14.22
N LEU A 340 19.53 6.65 14.07
CA LEU A 340 20.06 7.04 12.75
C LEU A 340 20.16 5.85 11.77
N ASN A 341 20.33 4.62 12.27
CA ASN A 341 20.29 3.42 11.41
C ASN A 341 18.90 3.18 10.79
N ASN A 342 17.86 3.80 11.32
CA ASN A 342 16.51 3.73 10.72
C ASN A 342 16.47 4.40 9.34
N ILE A 343 17.35 5.35 9.04
CA ILE A 343 17.48 5.94 7.69
C ILE A 343 17.78 4.84 6.67
N ALA A 344 18.73 3.96 6.97
CA ALA A 344 19.06 2.84 6.09
C ALA A 344 17.90 1.84 5.97
N ARG A 345 17.20 1.54 7.08
CA ARG A 345 16.03 0.64 7.06
C ARG A 345 14.92 1.19 6.18
N VAL A 346 14.54 2.45 6.38
CA VAL A 346 13.52 3.14 5.61
C VAL A 346 13.89 3.21 4.12
N THR A 347 15.17 3.42 3.81
CA THR A 347 15.64 3.42 2.41
C THR A 347 15.43 2.07 1.74
N VAL A 348 15.77 0.95 2.40
CA VAL A 348 15.55 -0.41 1.86
C VAL A 348 14.07 -0.70 1.66
N GLN A 349 13.24 -0.36 2.63
CA GLN A 349 11.78 -0.50 2.55
C GLN A 349 11.20 0.33 1.39
N ALA A 350 11.63 1.59 1.24
CA ALA A 350 11.20 2.45 0.15
C ALA A 350 11.56 1.87 -1.23
N ILE A 351 12.78 1.34 -1.39
CA ILE A 351 13.22 0.64 -2.61
C ILE A 351 12.30 -0.55 -2.90
N ALA A 352 11.96 -1.35 -1.89
CA ALA A 352 11.04 -2.48 -2.06
C ALA A 352 9.67 -2.03 -2.60
N GLY A 353 9.12 -0.96 -2.06
CA GLY A 353 7.85 -0.39 -2.53
C GLY A 353 7.92 0.14 -3.96
N ILE A 354 8.98 0.88 -4.30
CA ILE A 354 9.20 1.45 -5.63
C ILE A 354 9.33 0.33 -6.68
N LEU A 355 10.19 -0.65 -6.44
CA LEU A 355 10.37 -1.81 -7.31
C LEU A 355 9.14 -2.73 -7.31
N GLY A 356 8.35 -2.72 -6.22
CA GLY A 356 7.04 -3.34 -6.14
C GLY A 356 5.96 -2.63 -6.97
N GLY A 357 6.22 -1.41 -7.46
CA GLY A 357 5.36 -0.69 -8.41
C GLY A 357 4.21 0.07 -7.74
N LEU A 358 4.42 0.67 -6.57
CA LEU A 358 3.45 1.52 -5.85
C LEU A 358 3.08 2.79 -6.64
N GLN A 359 1.95 3.44 -6.27
CA GLN A 359 1.53 4.71 -6.86
C GLN A 359 1.79 5.91 -5.97
N SER A 360 1.93 5.69 -4.66
CA SER A 360 2.33 6.74 -3.71
C SER A 360 3.11 6.11 -2.56
N LEU A 361 3.97 6.91 -1.94
CA LEU A 361 4.88 6.47 -0.88
C LEU A 361 4.86 7.46 0.29
N HIS A 362 4.80 6.89 1.49
CA HIS A 362 5.21 7.52 2.73
C HIS A 362 6.51 6.86 3.22
N THR A 363 7.46 7.66 3.65
CA THR A 363 8.69 7.21 4.33
C THR A 363 8.66 7.67 5.78
N ASP A 364 8.82 6.74 6.71
CA ASP A 364 8.92 7.05 8.13
C ASP A 364 10.20 7.86 8.41
N ALA A 365 10.12 8.73 9.39
CA ALA A 365 11.30 9.43 9.86
C ALA A 365 12.17 8.52 10.73
N TYR A 366 13.46 8.78 10.80
CA TYR A 366 14.39 7.98 11.60
C TYR A 366 14.04 7.98 13.10
N ASP A 367 13.38 9.03 13.57
CA ASP A 367 12.96 9.25 14.95
C ASP A 367 11.51 8.75 15.23
N GLU A 368 10.86 8.11 14.26
CA GLU A 368 9.50 7.54 14.40
C GLU A 368 9.36 6.60 15.60
N ALA A 369 10.40 5.79 15.87
CA ALA A 369 10.42 4.88 17.01
C ALA A 369 10.54 5.58 18.39
N LEU A 370 10.71 6.91 18.41
CA LEU A 370 10.83 7.72 19.63
C LEU A 370 9.56 8.51 19.92
N SER A 371 8.99 9.16 18.89
CA SER A 371 7.83 10.05 18.99
C SER A 371 7.30 10.42 17.61
N CYS A 372 6.29 11.28 17.54
CA CYS A 372 5.97 11.97 16.29
C CYS A 372 7.22 12.65 15.72
N PRO A 373 7.43 12.57 14.39
CA PRO A 373 8.65 13.05 13.75
C PRO A 373 8.96 14.52 14.05
N THR A 374 10.21 14.78 14.38
CA THR A 374 10.74 16.16 14.44
C THR A 374 10.73 16.76 13.02
N GLU A 375 10.84 18.09 12.94
CA GLU A 375 11.00 18.80 11.65
C GLU A 375 12.20 18.25 10.87
N PHE A 376 13.32 18.06 11.56
CA PHE A 376 14.53 17.51 10.96
C PHE A 376 14.33 16.07 10.48
N GLY A 377 13.71 15.21 11.27
CA GLY A 377 13.38 13.83 10.90
C GLY A 377 12.46 13.77 9.68
N ALA A 378 11.40 14.56 9.67
CA ALA A 378 10.46 14.64 8.55
C ALA A 378 11.14 15.11 7.25
N ARG A 379 12.05 16.08 7.34
CA ARG A 379 12.84 16.55 6.20
C ARG A 379 13.76 15.46 5.63
N ILE A 380 14.44 14.69 6.48
CA ILE A 380 15.25 13.55 6.03
C ILE A 380 14.38 12.50 5.34
N ALA A 381 13.21 12.19 5.89
CA ALA A 381 12.28 11.23 5.31
C ALA A 381 11.81 11.63 3.90
N VAL A 382 11.46 12.89 3.68
CA VAL A 382 11.13 13.41 2.33
C VAL A 382 12.33 13.33 1.39
N ASN A 383 13.51 13.74 1.86
CA ASN A 383 14.71 13.74 1.03
C ASN A 383 15.20 12.33 0.70
N THR A 384 14.91 11.33 1.52
CA THR A 384 15.13 9.92 1.15
C THR A 384 14.37 9.58 -0.14
N GLN A 385 13.11 10.00 -0.28
CA GLN A 385 12.37 9.80 -1.52
C GLN A 385 12.94 10.62 -2.68
N ASN A 386 13.41 11.84 -2.44
CA ASN A 386 14.04 12.67 -3.47
C ASN A 386 15.30 12.00 -4.04
N ILE A 387 16.17 11.47 -3.18
CA ILE A 387 17.37 10.73 -3.59
C ILE A 387 17.01 9.52 -4.44
N LEU A 388 16.02 8.72 -4.00
CA LEU A 388 15.57 7.54 -4.73
C LEU A 388 14.94 7.87 -6.08
N ARG A 389 14.32 9.04 -6.22
CA ARG A 389 13.68 9.50 -7.45
C ARG A 389 14.67 10.14 -8.42
N GLU A 390 15.59 10.97 -7.92
CA GLU A 390 16.41 11.84 -8.77
C GLU A 390 17.84 11.31 -8.97
N GLU A 391 18.39 10.54 -8.00
CA GLU A 391 19.80 10.16 -8.01
C GLU A 391 20.03 8.65 -8.19
N ALA A 392 19.09 7.81 -7.73
CA ALA A 392 19.27 6.37 -7.69
C ALA A 392 18.87 5.63 -9.00
N HIS A 393 18.43 6.35 -10.03
CA HIS A 393 18.05 5.79 -11.34
C HIS A 393 17.00 4.67 -11.30
N LEU A 394 16.21 4.59 -10.23
CA LEU A 394 15.18 3.53 -10.07
C LEU A 394 14.02 3.64 -11.06
N THR A 395 13.89 4.80 -11.73
CA THR A 395 12.81 5.09 -12.68
C THR A 395 13.19 4.87 -14.13
N ASP A 396 14.45 4.56 -14.43
CA ASP A 396 14.96 4.47 -15.82
C ASP A 396 14.41 3.27 -16.57
N VAL A 397 14.16 2.16 -15.87
CA VAL A 397 13.66 0.91 -16.45
C VAL A 397 12.38 0.48 -15.73
N ILE A 398 11.38 0.09 -16.52
CA ILE A 398 10.13 -0.45 -15.98
C ILE A 398 10.36 -1.89 -15.52
N ASP A 399 10.03 -2.17 -14.25
CA ASP A 399 10.18 -3.49 -13.66
C ASP A 399 11.57 -4.12 -13.93
N PRO A 400 12.65 -3.50 -13.44
CA PRO A 400 14.02 -3.94 -13.75
C PRO A 400 14.35 -5.35 -13.25
N LEU A 401 13.59 -5.89 -12.31
CA LEU A 401 13.72 -7.23 -11.75
C LEU A 401 12.90 -8.27 -12.54
N GLY A 402 12.07 -7.84 -13.50
CA GLY A 402 11.25 -8.73 -14.32
C GLY A 402 12.13 -9.71 -15.12
N GLY A 403 11.80 -11.01 -15.03
CA GLY A 403 12.60 -12.09 -15.61
C GLY A 403 13.72 -12.63 -14.72
N SER A 404 13.92 -12.09 -13.51
CA SER A 404 14.77 -12.73 -12.51
C SER A 404 14.16 -14.06 -12.07
N TYR A 405 14.87 -15.15 -12.24
CA TYR A 405 14.37 -16.49 -11.85
C TYR A 405 13.94 -16.54 -10.40
N TYR A 406 14.68 -15.88 -9.51
CA TYR A 406 14.32 -15.78 -8.10
C TYR A 406 13.03 -14.98 -7.90
N VAL A 407 12.94 -13.78 -8.46
CA VAL A 407 11.78 -12.90 -8.25
C VAL A 407 10.51 -13.50 -8.83
N GLU A 408 10.58 -14.11 -10.01
CA GLU A 408 9.42 -14.76 -10.64
C GLU A 408 8.98 -16.01 -9.86
N SER A 409 9.93 -16.87 -9.47
CA SER A 409 9.64 -18.06 -8.65
C SER A 409 9.04 -17.66 -7.29
N LEU A 410 9.58 -16.61 -6.66
CA LEU A 410 9.06 -16.09 -5.39
C LEU A 410 7.66 -15.46 -5.56
N THR A 411 7.42 -14.77 -6.69
CA THR A 411 6.09 -14.22 -7.02
C THR A 411 5.05 -15.32 -7.11
N ASP A 412 5.36 -16.43 -7.80
CA ASP A 412 4.46 -17.57 -7.92
C ASP A 412 4.23 -18.28 -6.59
N ALA A 413 5.27 -18.42 -5.76
CA ALA A 413 5.16 -18.99 -4.43
C ALA A 413 4.32 -18.09 -3.50
N MET A 414 4.50 -16.78 -3.58
CA MET A 414 3.72 -15.79 -2.85
C MET A 414 2.25 -15.83 -3.28
N GLU A 415 1.96 -15.89 -4.58
CA GLU A 415 0.60 -16.02 -5.10
C GLU A 415 -0.10 -17.25 -4.52
N ARG A 416 0.56 -18.41 -4.55
CA ARG A 416 0.01 -19.65 -3.95
C ARG A 416 -0.27 -19.50 -2.46
N ARG A 417 0.66 -18.89 -1.70
CA ARG A 417 0.49 -18.70 -0.26
C ARG A 417 -0.67 -17.74 0.05
N ILE A 418 -0.77 -16.62 -0.68
CA ILE A 418 -1.88 -15.67 -0.54
C ILE A 418 -3.22 -16.36 -0.81
N LEU A 419 -3.33 -17.10 -1.91
CA LEU A 419 -4.57 -17.80 -2.27
C LEU A 419 -4.96 -18.86 -1.24
N ALA A 420 -4.00 -19.56 -0.64
CA ALA A 420 -4.26 -20.53 0.43
C ALA A 420 -4.88 -19.85 1.66
N VAL A 421 -4.32 -18.72 2.11
CA VAL A 421 -4.88 -17.96 3.24
C VAL A 421 -6.27 -17.39 2.90
N MET A 422 -6.45 -16.89 1.67
CA MET A 422 -7.77 -16.42 1.22
C MET A 422 -8.82 -17.52 1.23
N ALA A 423 -8.44 -18.75 0.87
CA ALA A 423 -9.35 -19.90 0.91
C ALA A 423 -9.76 -20.26 2.36
N GLU A 424 -8.86 -20.14 3.34
CA GLU A 424 -9.17 -20.30 4.76
C GLU A 424 -10.20 -19.25 5.23
N VAL A 425 -10.02 -17.98 4.84
CA VAL A 425 -10.98 -16.89 5.15
C VAL A 425 -12.34 -17.15 4.50
N GLU A 426 -12.36 -17.59 3.23
CA GLU A 426 -13.61 -17.92 2.52
C GLU A 426 -14.34 -19.08 3.20
N ALA A 427 -13.62 -20.12 3.65
CA ALA A 427 -14.19 -21.26 4.38
C ALA A 427 -14.79 -20.84 5.75
N ALA A 428 -14.27 -19.77 6.36
CA ALA A 428 -14.84 -19.17 7.56
C ALA A 428 -16.09 -18.30 7.30
N GLY A 429 -16.55 -18.20 6.05
CA GLY A 429 -17.72 -17.39 5.67
C GLY A 429 -17.38 -16.00 5.12
N GLY A 430 -16.11 -15.77 4.76
CA GLY A 430 -15.60 -14.50 4.28
C GLY A 430 -15.12 -13.58 5.41
N MET A 431 -14.51 -12.46 5.02
CA MET A 431 -13.79 -11.59 5.97
C MET A 431 -14.69 -11.01 7.06
N TYR A 432 -15.92 -10.62 6.73
CA TYR A 432 -16.86 -10.06 7.72
C TYR A 432 -17.28 -11.07 8.78
N ALA A 433 -17.43 -12.33 8.41
CA ALA A 433 -17.81 -13.40 9.33
C ALA A 433 -16.62 -13.89 10.18
N ALA A 434 -15.41 -13.79 9.64
CA ALA A 434 -14.19 -14.18 10.32
C ALA A 434 -13.75 -13.17 11.40
N VAL A 435 -14.20 -11.91 11.33
CA VAL A 435 -13.94 -10.82 12.29
C VAL A 435 -14.95 -10.85 13.44
#